data_2e10a701a203bc4b057b9e48ad93cae3
#
_entry.id   2e10a701a203bc4b057b9e48ad93cae3
#
_cell.length_a   1.000
_cell.length_b   1.000
_cell.length_c   1.000
_cell.angle_alpha   90.00
_cell.angle_beta   90.00
_cell.angle_gamma   90.00
#
_symmetry.space_group_name_H-M   'P 1'
#
loop_
_entity.id
_entity.type
_entity.pdbx_description
1 polymer ?
#
loop_
_entity_poly.entity_id
_entity_poly.type
_entity_poly.pdbx_seq_one_letter_code
_entity_poly.pdbx_strand_id
1 'polypeptide(L)'
;MPNNDRPIAEEGELFATHIGGAATLEGVMMRGRDHWAVAVRCEDGSIYTEEHDLPTPESRPAWMKLPLVRGCVSLASSLSLSYKAMEIAAEHAFEEDDAPGKSSSVGKSCAAESPDKAATTSPTAGTCAPSQNSQHDEQASSDGSGWQFVLSTVLGLALGMGLFVALPVGLSNLLMGPLTSDNTVAWNLCEALLRIIVLIAYVGGIGLVPDMARLYGYHGAEHQSIHCFEHGLPLTPENAAKFSRIHVRCGTAFLVMTVMVAIVVHTLVPVGAWADGLGLAGIPRSIFVFASRIAMLPLVAGLSYEVTVKWAGSHPDNPLVKIALWPGLMMQKLTTRTADEGMLECAIAALKLVDEHERKAR
;
A
#
# COMPACT_ATOMS: atom_id res chain seq x y z
N MET A 1 20.52 1.08 28.26
CA MET A 1 20.64 2.29 27.43
C MET A 1 20.84 1.80 26.00
N PRO A 2 19.91 1.96 25.08
CA PRO A 2 20.14 1.57 23.69
C PRO A 2 21.14 2.56 23.09
N ASN A 3 22.28 2.03 22.70
CA ASN A 3 23.32 2.78 22.01
C ASN A 3 22.81 3.11 20.60
N ASN A 4 22.46 4.37 20.37
CA ASN A 4 21.94 4.85 19.08
C ASN A 4 23.12 5.18 18.17
N ASP A 5 23.89 4.15 17.76
CA ASP A 5 25.06 4.27 16.90
C ASP A 5 24.70 4.49 15.41
N ARG A 6 23.60 5.14 15.13
CA ARG A 6 23.41 5.70 13.80
C ARG A 6 24.32 6.92 13.69
N PRO A 7 25.11 7.06 12.62
CA PRO A 7 25.67 8.35 12.31
C PRO A 7 24.49 9.32 12.18
N ILE A 8 24.44 10.33 13.02
CA ILE A 8 23.56 11.48 12.82
C ILE A 8 23.99 12.02 11.48
N ALA A 9 23.15 11.86 10.46
CA ALA A 9 23.41 12.47 9.18
C ALA A 9 23.56 13.98 9.41
N GLU A 10 24.66 14.55 8.99
CA GLU A 10 24.80 16.00 8.94
C GLU A 10 23.61 16.54 8.15
N GLU A 11 23.06 17.69 8.53
CA GLU A 11 21.88 18.30 7.87
C GLU A 11 22.06 18.25 6.36
N GLY A 12 21.36 17.31 5.68
CA GLY A 12 21.40 17.15 4.22
C GLY A 12 21.74 15.76 3.67
N GLU A 13 22.31 14.84 4.43
CA GLU A 13 22.55 13.47 3.98
C GLU A 13 21.35 12.55 4.27
N LEU A 14 20.55 12.35 3.23
CA LEU A 14 19.49 11.35 3.23
C LEU A 14 20.08 9.95 3.02
N PHE A 15 19.90 9.05 3.99
CA PHE A 15 20.14 7.65 3.68
C PHE A 15 18.87 6.97 3.17
N ALA A 16 18.93 6.39 1.97
CA ALA A 16 17.80 5.67 1.39
C ALA A 16 17.57 4.37 2.14
N THR A 17 16.42 4.25 2.82
CA THR A 17 15.98 2.98 3.41
C THR A 17 15.23 2.11 2.40
N HIS A 18 15.13 0.80 2.67
CA HIS A 18 14.23 -0.11 1.95
C HIS A 18 12.85 -0.25 2.62
N ILE A 19 12.65 0.46 3.73
CA ILE A 19 11.39 0.43 4.46
C ILE A 19 10.37 1.26 3.69
N GLY A 20 9.20 0.69 3.52
CA GLY A 20 7.99 1.33 3.02
C GLY A 20 6.81 0.88 3.86
N GLY A 21 5.63 1.44 3.64
CA GLY A 21 4.47 1.07 4.43
C GLY A 21 3.14 1.20 3.69
N ALA A 22 2.09 1.06 4.46
CA ALA A 22 0.72 1.35 4.06
C ALA A 22 -0.09 1.74 5.31
N ALA A 23 -0.96 2.73 5.16
CA ALA A 23 -1.94 3.04 6.18
C ALA A 23 -2.99 1.93 6.29
N THR A 24 -3.42 1.65 7.51
CA THR A 24 -4.51 0.74 7.85
C THR A 24 -5.57 1.48 8.64
N LEU A 25 -6.67 0.80 8.98
CA LEU A 25 -7.66 1.35 9.91
C LEU A 25 -6.99 1.62 11.26
N GLU A 26 -7.05 2.87 11.71
CA GLU A 26 -6.47 3.34 12.98
C GLU A 26 -5.01 2.93 13.19
N GLY A 27 -4.22 2.72 12.10
CA GLY A 27 -2.88 2.21 12.22
C GLY A 27 -2.01 2.36 10.98
N VAL A 28 -0.79 1.83 11.08
CA VAL A 28 0.21 1.81 10.01
C VAL A 28 0.91 0.46 9.96
N MET A 29 1.03 -0.09 8.77
CA MET A 29 1.89 -1.22 8.47
C MET A 29 3.22 -0.70 7.90
N MET A 30 4.33 -1.21 8.40
CA MET A 30 5.67 -0.97 7.88
C MET A 30 6.28 -2.27 7.38
N ARG A 31 6.97 -2.22 6.25
CA ARG A 31 7.58 -3.38 5.59
C ARG A 31 9.05 -3.12 5.32
N GLY A 32 9.91 -4.00 5.81
CA GLY A 32 11.32 -4.11 5.46
C GLY A 32 11.59 -5.11 4.32
N ARG A 33 12.78 -5.70 4.31
CA ARG A 33 13.23 -6.66 3.28
C ARG A 33 12.61 -8.04 3.46
N ASP A 34 12.64 -8.54 4.67
CA ASP A 34 12.28 -9.92 5.09
C ASP A 34 11.33 -9.95 6.29
N HIS A 35 10.88 -8.79 6.72
CA HIS A 35 10.02 -8.61 7.89
C HIS A 35 9.02 -7.46 7.68
N TRP A 36 7.86 -7.55 8.32
CA TRP A 36 6.88 -6.46 8.36
C TRP A 36 6.20 -6.42 9.72
N ALA A 37 5.76 -5.25 10.11
CA ALA A 37 5.05 -5.01 11.36
C ALA A 37 3.85 -4.10 11.12
N VAL A 38 2.81 -4.31 11.91
CA VAL A 38 1.64 -3.43 11.97
C VAL A 38 1.50 -2.86 13.37
N ALA A 39 1.13 -1.59 13.46
CA ALA A 39 0.75 -0.95 14.71
C ALA A 39 -0.63 -0.31 14.54
N VAL A 40 -1.53 -0.58 15.48
CA VAL A 40 -2.93 -0.16 15.45
C VAL A 40 -3.28 0.51 16.77
N ARG A 41 -3.97 1.64 16.71
CA ARG A 41 -4.53 2.33 17.87
C ARG A 41 -5.84 1.68 18.27
N CYS A 42 -5.89 1.09 19.46
CA CYS A 42 -7.10 0.52 20.04
C CYS A 42 -8.02 1.63 20.60
N GLU A 43 -9.28 1.31 20.88
CA GLU A 43 -10.26 2.26 21.45
C GLU A 43 -9.86 2.76 22.84
N ASP A 44 -9.17 1.93 23.62
CA ASP A 44 -8.64 2.32 24.94
C ASP A 44 -7.45 3.29 24.87
N GLY A 45 -7.00 3.65 23.65
CA GLY A 45 -5.87 4.52 23.39
C GLY A 45 -4.51 3.82 23.41
N SER A 46 -4.45 2.51 23.71
CA SER A 46 -3.21 1.72 23.62
C SER A 46 -2.82 1.47 22.16
N ILE A 47 -1.56 1.08 21.94
CA ILE A 47 -1.07 0.70 20.61
C ILE A 47 -0.84 -0.81 20.62
N TYR A 48 -1.63 -1.53 19.84
CA TYR A 48 -1.36 -2.94 19.53
C TYR A 48 -0.30 -3.04 18.44
N THR A 49 0.62 -3.99 18.57
CA THR A 49 1.67 -4.22 17.56
C THR A 49 1.84 -5.70 17.29
N GLU A 50 2.01 -6.04 16.01
CA GLU A 50 2.22 -7.40 15.55
C GLU A 50 3.29 -7.45 14.47
N GLU A 51 4.15 -8.49 14.50
CA GLU A 51 5.30 -8.66 13.62
C GLU A 51 5.22 -9.99 12.87
N HIS A 52 5.67 -9.98 11.61
CA HIS A 52 5.66 -11.16 10.75
C HIS A 52 6.87 -11.21 9.84
N ASP A 53 7.31 -12.42 9.51
CA ASP A 53 8.34 -12.66 8.52
C ASP A 53 7.78 -12.61 7.09
N LEU A 54 8.61 -12.16 6.16
CA LEU A 54 8.32 -12.20 4.73
C LEU A 54 9.15 -13.30 4.04
N PRO A 55 8.58 -13.99 3.04
CA PRO A 55 9.35 -14.91 2.22
C PRO A 55 10.50 -14.17 1.54
N THR A 56 11.72 -14.65 1.72
CA THR A 56 12.90 -14.04 1.11
C THR A 56 12.78 -14.03 -0.43
N PRO A 57 13.17 -12.94 -1.11
CA PRO A 57 13.11 -12.86 -2.58
C PRO A 57 13.91 -13.95 -3.29
N GLU A 58 14.90 -14.52 -2.60
CA GLU A 58 15.77 -15.58 -3.11
C GLU A 58 15.07 -16.93 -3.28
N SER A 59 14.08 -17.22 -2.43
CA SER A 59 13.28 -18.45 -2.48
C SER A 59 12.28 -18.50 -3.66
N ARG A 60 12.10 -17.40 -4.39
CA ARG A 60 11.14 -17.34 -5.50
C ARG A 60 11.65 -18.07 -6.74
N PRO A 61 10.80 -18.87 -7.43
CA PRO A 61 11.13 -19.51 -8.68
C PRO A 61 11.67 -18.54 -9.74
N ALA A 62 12.56 -19.01 -10.61
CA ALA A 62 13.22 -18.16 -11.62
C ALA A 62 12.23 -17.42 -12.56
N TRP A 63 11.10 -18.05 -12.91
CA TRP A 63 10.10 -17.44 -13.78
C TRP A 63 9.43 -16.20 -13.14
N MET A 64 9.31 -16.14 -11.81
CA MET A 64 8.79 -14.97 -11.09
C MET A 64 9.77 -13.78 -11.09
N LYS A 65 11.03 -14.01 -11.43
CA LYS A 65 12.07 -12.98 -11.52
C LYS A 65 12.16 -12.34 -12.91
N LEU A 66 11.44 -12.89 -13.91
CA LEU A 66 11.41 -12.35 -15.26
C LEU A 66 10.84 -10.92 -15.29
N PRO A 67 11.36 -10.04 -16.17
CA PRO A 67 10.78 -8.73 -16.40
C PRO A 67 9.27 -8.83 -16.68
N LEU A 68 8.50 -7.83 -16.29
CA LEU A 68 7.05 -7.77 -16.31
C LEU A 68 6.37 -8.72 -15.32
N VAL A 69 6.75 -10.03 -15.29
CA VAL A 69 6.18 -11.01 -14.35
C VAL A 69 6.48 -10.61 -12.90
N ARG A 70 7.72 -10.21 -12.62
CA ARG A 70 8.12 -9.76 -11.27
C ARG A 70 7.30 -8.55 -10.79
N GLY A 71 6.88 -7.68 -11.72
CA GLY A 71 6.01 -6.55 -11.41
C GLY A 71 4.62 -6.99 -10.97
N CYS A 72 4.01 -7.92 -11.70
CA CYS A 72 2.72 -8.51 -11.31
C CYS A 72 2.80 -9.25 -9.98
N VAL A 73 3.86 -10.05 -9.77
CA VAL A 73 4.09 -10.78 -8.51
C VAL A 73 4.30 -9.82 -7.34
N SER A 74 5.07 -8.74 -7.54
CA SER A 74 5.31 -7.74 -6.51
C SER A 74 4.01 -7.01 -6.14
N LEU A 75 3.20 -6.64 -7.13
CA LEU A 75 1.90 -6.02 -6.91
C LEU A 75 0.95 -6.95 -6.14
N ALA A 76 0.83 -8.21 -6.57
CA ALA A 76 0.00 -9.20 -5.89
C ALA A 76 0.46 -9.43 -4.44
N SER A 77 1.78 -9.54 -4.22
CA SER A 77 2.35 -9.67 -2.86
C SER A 77 2.04 -8.45 -1.99
N SER A 78 2.15 -7.24 -2.55
CA SER A 78 1.88 -6.01 -1.79
C SER A 78 0.39 -5.88 -1.45
N LEU A 79 -0.50 -6.23 -2.37
CA LEU A 79 -1.94 -6.24 -2.12
C LEU A 79 -2.33 -7.27 -1.05
N SER A 80 -1.78 -8.49 -1.14
CA SER A 80 -2.01 -9.53 -0.13
C SER A 80 -1.51 -9.09 1.26
N LEU A 81 -0.36 -8.43 1.31
CA LEU A 81 0.19 -7.93 2.57
C LEU A 81 -0.67 -6.80 3.16
N SER A 82 -1.06 -5.84 2.32
CA SER A 82 -1.95 -4.74 2.75
C SER A 82 -3.31 -5.26 3.23
N TYR A 83 -3.81 -6.33 2.59
CA TYR A 83 -5.06 -6.98 3.01
C TYR A 83 -4.93 -7.59 4.41
N LYS A 84 -3.85 -8.37 4.66
CA LYS A 84 -3.58 -8.94 5.99
C LYS A 84 -3.41 -7.86 7.06
N ALA A 85 -2.67 -6.80 6.76
CA ALA A 85 -2.50 -5.69 7.69
C ALA A 85 -3.83 -4.98 8.00
N MET A 86 -4.72 -4.87 7.00
CA MET A 86 -6.06 -4.30 7.18
C MET A 86 -6.97 -5.21 8.01
N GLU A 87 -6.86 -6.54 7.86
CA GLU A 87 -7.59 -7.54 8.65
C GLU A 87 -7.20 -7.43 10.13
N ILE A 88 -5.88 -7.44 10.44
CA ILE A 88 -5.36 -7.24 11.80
C ILE A 88 -5.85 -5.90 12.38
N ALA A 89 -5.80 -4.84 11.57
CA ALA A 89 -6.25 -3.53 11.99
C ALA A 89 -7.75 -3.49 12.31
N ALA A 90 -8.58 -4.16 11.50
CA ALA A 90 -10.03 -4.22 11.74
C ALA A 90 -10.40 -5.00 13.02
N GLU A 91 -9.62 -6.03 13.35
CA GLU A 91 -9.84 -6.82 14.58
C GLU A 91 -9.51 -6.05 15.87
N HIS A 92 -8.55 -5.10 15.80
CA HIS A 92 -8.04 -4.42 16.99
C HIS A 92 -8.45 -2.94 17.09
N ALA A 93 -8.84 -2.32 15.98
CA ALA A 93 -9.28 -0.92 15.97
C ALA A 93 -10.69 -0.75 16.56
N PHE A 94 -11.52 -1.78 16.46
CA PHE A 94 -12.89 -1.79 16.96
C PHE A 94 -13.06 -2.99 17.90
N GLU A 95 -13.21 -2.78 19.19
CA GLU A 95 -13.64 -3.85 20.10
C GLU A 95 -15.09 -4.23 19.72
N GLU A 96 -15.31 -5.46 19.26
CA GLU A 96 -16.64 -6.01 19.18
C GLU A 96 -17.21 -6.18 20.60
N ASP A 97 -17.99 -5.22 21.06
CA ASP A 97 -18.96 -5.41 22.11
C ASP A 97 -20.03 -6.38 21.59
N ASP A 98 -19.77 -7.70 21.66
CA ASP A 98 -20.76 -8.76 21.82
C ASP A 98 -20.21 -10.15 21.45
N ALA A 99 -19.56 -10.81 22.44
CA ALA A 99 -19.74 -12.25 22.61
C ALA A 99 -19.28 -12.68 24.01
N PRO A 100 -20.15 -13.11 24.90
CA PRO A 100 -19.76 -13.73 26.18
C PRO A 100 -19.20 -15.13 25.90
N GLY A 101 -17.86 -15.29 25.92
CA GLY A 101 -17.27 -16.60 26.05
C GLY A 101 -16.18 -17.01 25.07
N LYS A 102 -15.12 -16.20 24.88
CA LYS A 102 -13.82 -16.77 24.52
C LYS A 102 -12.71 -16.04 25.27
N SER A 103 -12.32 -16.63 26.37
CA SER A 103 -11.10 -16.29 27.10
C SER A 103 -9.91 -16.66 26.22
N SER A 104 -9.37 -15.72 25.48
CA SER A 104 -8.05 -15.88 24.85
C SER A 104 -7.00 -15.31 25.79
N SER A 105 -6.29 -16.23 26.41
CA SER A 105 -5.06 -15.97 27.12
C SER A 105 -3.94 -15.68 26.12
N VAL A 106 -3.76 -14.44 25.74
CA VAL A 106 -2.54 -13.98 25.04
C VAL A 106 -1.90 -12.92 25.89
N GLY A 107 -0.61 -13.14 26.16
CA GLY A 107 0.15 -12.41 27.16
C GLY A 107 0.24 -10.91 26.88
N LYS A 108 -0.21 -10.15 27.86
CA LYS A 108 0.02 -8.71 27.99
C LYS A 108 1.51 -8.46 28.16
N SER A 109 2.09 -7.73 27.25
CA SER A 109 3.31 -6.96 27.53
C SER A 109 3.01 -5.49 27.26
N CYS A 110 2.45 -4.84 28.27
CA CYS A 110 2.41 -3.39 28.35
C CYS A 110 3.52 -2.94 29.27
N ALA A 111 4.50 -2.24 28.75
CA ALA A 111 5.45 -1.48 29.58
C ALA A 111 5.33 0.00 29.20
N ALA A 112 4.44 0.70 29.92
CA ALA A 112 4.56 2.13 30.10
C ALA A 112 5.17 2.34 31.47
N GLU A 113 6.46 2.68 31.57
CA GLU A 113 7.11 3.10 32.82
C GLU A 113 7.11 4.62 32.89
N SER A 114 6.37 5.10 33.90
CA SER A 114 6.61 6.43 34.49
C SER A 114 7.62 6.32 35.62
N PRO A 115 8.55 7.30 35.80
CA PRO A 115 9.58 7.22 36.81
C PRO A 115 9.11 7.79 38.16
N ASP A 116 9.06 6.99 39.22
CA ASP A 116 9.61 7.30 40.51
C ASP A 116 9.33 6.21 41.56
N LYS A 117 10.37 5.67 42.10
CA LYS A 117 10.77 5.42 43.49
C LYS A 117 11.55 4.13 43.68
N ALA A 118 12.73 4.35 44.24
CA ALA A 118 13.70 3.37 44.68
C ALA A 118 13.18 2.44 45.80
N ALA A 119 13.51 1.13 45.71
CA ALA A 119 14.07 0.32 46.80
C ALA A 119 14.33 -1.14 46.38
N THR A 120 15.60 -1.50 46.38
CA THR A 120 16.28 -2.74 46.75
C THR A 120 15.49 -4.06 46.82
N THR A 121 15.83 -5.04 46.02
CA THR A 121 16.37 -6.38 46.31
C THR A 121 16.44 -7.26 45.03
N SER A 122 17.62 -7.81 44.73
CA SER A 122 17.91 -8.88 43.73
C SER A 122 17.80 -10.27 44.40
N PRO A 123 18.07 -11.38 43.68
CA PRO A 123 17.65 -11.85 42.36
C PRO A 123 17.12 -13.30 42.42
N THR A 124 16.42 -13.76 41.38
CA THR A 124 16.48 -15.19 41.04
C THR A 124 16.18 -15.41 39.56
N ALA A 125 17.12 -16.06 38.91
CA ALA A 125 17.06 -16.45 37.50
C ALA A 125 15.94 -17.47 37.24
N GLY A 126 15.06 -17.17 36.28
CA GLY A 126 14.11 -18.11 35.73
C GLY A 126 14.33 -18.22 34.22
N THR A 127 14.98 -19.30 33.80
CA THR A 127 15.21 -19.71 32.41
C THR A 127 13.88 -20.06 31.78
N CYS A 128 13.43 -19.34 30.76
CA CYS A 128 12.33 -19.76 29.88
C CYS A 128 12.91 -20.42 28.62
N ALA A 129 12.60 -21.69 28.46
CA ALA A 129 12.94 -22.49 27.29
C ALA A 129 12.08 -22.11 26.08
N PRO A 130 12.57 -22.29 24.83
CA PRO A 130 11.82 -21.95 23.63
C PRO A 130 10.70 -22.96 23.39
N SER A 131 9.48 -22.49 23.21
CA SER A 131 8.34 -23.28 22.78
C SER A 131 8.42 -23.50 21.27
N GLN A 132 8.46 -24.77 20.88
CA GLN A 132 8.49 -25.24 19.52
C GLN A 132 7.10 -25.19 18.88
N ASN A 133 7.08 -24.68 17.65
CA ASN A 133 6.33 -25.18 16.51
C ASN A 133 4.81 -25.41 16.69
N SER A 134 4.01 -24.48 16.24
CA SER A 134 2.61 -24.75 15.89
C SER A 134 2.46 -24.55 14.38
N GLN A 135 2.48 -25.65 13.64
CA GLN A 135 1.88 -25.71 12.32
C GLN A 135 0.39 -25.38 12.48
N HIS A 136 -0.02 -24.21 12.07
CA HIS A 136 -1.42 -23.93 11.87
C HIS A 136 -1.82 -24.53 10.53
N ASP A 137 -2.46 -25.69 10.61
CA ASP A 137 -3.33 -26.22 9.57
C ASP A 137 -4.40 -25.17 9.27
N GLU A 138 -4.49 -24.76 8.00
CA GLU A 138 -5.61 -24.02 7.45
C GLU A 138 -6.89 -24.86 7.59
N GLN A 139 -7.53 -24.81 8.75
CA GLN A 139 -8.92 -25.23 8.89
C GLN A 139 -9.78 -23.99 8.65
N ALA A 140 -10.23 -23.85 7.40
CA ALA A 140 -11.33 -23.00 7.04
C ALA A 140 -12.51 -23.28 7.98
N SER A 141 -12.82 -22.37 8.89
CA SER A 141 -14.06 -22.36 9.64
C SER A 141 -15.19 -22.09 8.65
N SER A 142 -15.83 -23.17 8.22
CA SER A 142 -17.04 -23.16 7.43
C SER A 142 -18.22 -22.80 8.34
N ASP A 143 -18.43 -21.53 8.60
CA ASP A 143 -19.72 -21.03 9.05
C ASP A 143 -20.12 -19.84 8.17
N GLY A 144 -21.37 -19.84 7.71
CA GLY A 144 -22.16 -18.96 6.85
C GLY A 144 -21.64 -17.61 6.30
N SER A 145 -20.47 -17.14 6.69
CA SER A 145 -19.90 -15.83 6.30
C SER A 145 -19.03 -15.88 5.03
N GLY A 146 -18.53 -17.03 4.63
CA GLY A 146 -17.60 -17.16 3.50
C GLY A 146 -18.19 -16.67 2.16
N TRP A 147 -19.47 -16.94 1.91
CA TRP A 147 -20.13 -16.48 0.68
C TRP A 147 -20.37 -14.95 0.66
N GLN A 148 -20.64 -14.35 1.81
CA GLN A 148 -20.83 -12.90 1.95
C GLN A 148 -19.53 -12.17 1.66
N PHE A 149 -18.40 -12.68 2.15
CA PHE A 149 -17.06 -12.18 1.85
C PHE A 149 -16.75 -12.30 0.37
N VAL A 150 -16.97 -13.44 -0.26
CA VAL A 150 -16.79 -13.62 -1.70
C VAL A 150 -17.68 -12.67 -2.48
N LEU A 151 -18.94 -12.53 -2.09
CA LEU A 151 -19.88 -11.62 -2.75
C LEU A 151 -19.44 -10.16 -2.64
N SER A 152 -19.03 -9.70 -1.46
CA SER A 152 -18.56 -8.33 -1.26
C SER A 152 -17.28 -8.04 -2.06
N THR A 153 -16.36 -9.00 -2.12
CA THR A 153 -15.13 -8.90 -2.92
C THR A 153 -15.45 -8.83 -4.41
N VAL A 154 -16.33 -9.71 -4.90
CA VAL A 154 -16.75 -9.71 -6.31
C VAL A 154 -17.49 -8.42 -6.67
N LEU A 155 -18.38 -7.96 -5.79
CA LEU A 155 -19.11 -6.70 -5.99
C LEU A 155 -18.16 -5.49 -6.00
N GLY A 156 -17.21 -5.43 -5.07
CA GLY A 156 -16.19 -4.39 -5.01
C GLY A 156 -15.31 -4.38 -6.27
N LEU A 157 -14.88 -5.55 -6.72
CA LEU A 157 -14.12 -5.68 -7.96
C LEU A 157 -14.95 -5.26 -9.19
N ALA A 158 -16.21 -5.68 -9.27
CA ALA A 158 -17.11 -5.31 -10.36
C ALA A 158 -17.37 -3.79 -10.37
N LEU A 159 -17.57 -3.18 -9.21
CA LEU A 159 -17.74 -1.73 -9.08
C LEU A 159 -16.47 -0.98 -9.48
N GLY A 160 -15.30 -1.44 -9.05
CA GLY A 160 -14.01 -0.87 -9.44
C GLY A 160 -13.78 -0.96 -10.95
N MET A 161 -14.04 -2.12 -11.55
CA MET A 161 -13.96 -2.31 -13.01
C MET A 161 -14.98 -1.42 -13.73
N GLY A 162 -16.19 -1.29 -13.19
CA GLY A 162 -17.23 -0.41 -13.72
C GLY A 162 -16.77 1.05 -13.73
N LEU A 163 -16.25 1.53 -12.59
CA LEU A 163 -15.85 2.91 -12.40
C LEU A 163 -14.58 3.28 -13.18
N PHE A 164 -13.54 2.44 -13.13
CA PHE A 164 -12.21 2.81 -13.68
C PHE A 164 -11.94 2.28 -15.09
N VAL A 165 -12.77 1.38 -15.61
CA VAL A 165 -12.62 0.86 -16.99
C VAL A 165 -13.88 1.12 -17.81
N ALA A 166 -15.05 0.63 -17.36
CA ALA A 166 -16.27 0.72 -18.16
C ALA A 166 -16.78 2.16 -18.32
N LEU A 167 -16.76 2.95 -17.24
CA LEU A 167 -17.24 4.34 -17.30
C LEU A 167 -16.39 5.24 -18.22
N PRO A 168 -15.04 5.29 -18.15
CA PRO A 168 -14.24 6.05 -19.10
C PRO A 168 -14.42 5.59 -20.55
N VAL A 169 -14.48 4.28 -20.80
CA VAL A 169 -14.74 3.73 -22.14
C VAL A 169 -16.12 4.12 -22.65
N GLY A 170 -17.16 4.01 -21.81
CA GLY A 170 -18.52 4.39 -22.17
C GLY A 170 -18.66 5.87 -22.49
N LEU A 171 -18.08 6.75 -21.64
CA LEU A 171 -18.06 8.19 -21.87
C LEU A 171 -17.27 8.55 -23.13
N SER A 172 -16.15 7.90 -23.41
CA SER A 172 -15.37 8.12 -24.63
C SER A 172 -16.17 7.72 -25.87
N ASN A 173 -16.88 6.61 -25.83
CA ASN A 173 -17.78 6.21 -26.91
C ASN A 173 -18.92 7.23 -27.12
N LEU A 174 -19.44 7.82 -26.05
CA LEU A 174 -20.49 8.83 -26.15
C LEU A 174 -19.97 10.14 -26.76
N LEU A 175 -18.75 10.56 -26.42
CA LEU A 175 -18.16 11.84 -26.85
C LEU A 175 -17.51 11.76 -28.24
N MET A 176 -16.83 10.67 -28.55
CA MET A 176 -15.99 10.50 -29.73
C MET A 176 -16.53 9.46 -30.72
N GLY A 177 -17.65 8.81 -30.39
CA GLY A 177 -18.12 7.62 -31.11
C GLY A 177 -17.27 6.38 -30.77
N PRO A 178 -17.58 5.21 -31.38
CA PRO A 178 -16.85 3.98 -31.13
C PRO A 178 -15.39 4.09 -31.58
N LEU A 179 -14.50 3.39 -30.86
CA LEU A 179 -13.07 3.31 -31.22
C LEU A 179 -12.92 2.64 -32.59
N THR A 180 -12.26 3.33 -33.52
CA THR A 180 -11.94 2.86 -34.87
C THR A 180 -10.45 3.02 -35.15
N SER A 181 -9.96 2.48 -36.29
CA SER A 181 -8.58 2.71 -36.74
C SER A 181 -8.27 4.20 -36.93
N ASP A 182 -9.24 4.98 -37.38
CA ASP A 182 -9.06 6.39 -37.78
C ASP A 182 -9.04 7.34 -36.57
N ASN A 183 -9.71 6.99 -35.47
CA ASN A 183 -9.81 7.85 -34.28
C ASN A 183 -8.98 7.35 -33.08
N THR A 184 -8.14 6.32 -33.25
CA THR A 184 -7.47 5.59 -32.17
C THR A 184 -6.74 6.54 -31.19
N VAL A 185 -5.95 7.49 -31.68
CA VAL A 185 -5.15 8.40 -30.82
C VAL A 185 -6.05 9.34 -30.04
N ALA A 186 -6.97 10.02 -30.73
CA ALA A 186 -7.89 10.97 -30.11
C ALA A 186 -8.82 10.29 -29.09
N TRP A 187 -9.32 9.10 -29.44
CA TRP A 187 -10.17 8.31 -28.57
C TRP A 187 -9.45 7.85 -27.30
N ASN A 188 -8.23 7.30 -27.43
CA ASN A 188 -7.44 6.87 -26.28
C ASN A 188 -7.03 8.05 -25.39
N LEU A 189 -6.74 9.23 -25.96
CA LEU A 189 -6.44 10.43 -25.19
C LEU A 189 -7.66 10.92 -24.41
N CYS A 190 -8.85 10.92 -25.04
CA CYS A 190 -10.11 11.24 -24.38
C CYS A 190 -10.40 10.27 -23.22
N GLU A 191 -10.29 8.96 -23.47
CA GLU A 191 -10.48 7.92 -22.46
C GLU A 191 -9.50 8.07 -21.28
N ALA A 192 -8.24 8.37 -21.57
CA ALA A 192 -7.21 8.61 -20.56
C ALA A 192 -7.52 9.83 -19.68
N LEU A 193 -7.93 10.94 -20.31
CA LEU A 193 -8.31 12.15 -19.58
C LEU A 193 -9.51 11.89 -18.68
N LEU A 194 -10.54 11.22 -19.19
CA LEU A 194 -11.72 10.84 -18.41
C LEU A 194 -11.35 9.91 -17.25
N ARG A 195 -10.45 8.95 -17.45
CA ARG A 195 -9.96 8.07 -16.39
C ARG A 195 -9.24 8.83 -15.29
N ILE A 196 -8.40 9.80 -15.64
CA ILE A 196 -7.72 10.66 -14.66
C ILE A 196 -8.75 11.50 -13.89
N ILE A 197 -9.74 12.06 -14.56
CA ILE A 197 -10.80 12.85 -13.92
C ILE A 197 -11.60 11.97 -12.94
N VAL A 198 -12.00 10.77 -13.36
CA VAL A 198 -12.73 9.81 -12.52
C VAL A 198 -11.88 9.42 -11.30
N LEU A 199 -10.57 9.15 -11.50
CA LEU A 199 -9.66 8.82 -10.42
C LEU A 199 -9.54 9.97 -9.40
N ILE A 200 -9.31 11.19 -9.85
CA ILE A 200 -9.20 12.38 -8.98
C ILE A 200 -10.51 12.61 -8.23
N ALA A 201 -11.64 12.52 -8.94
CA ALA A 201 -12.97 12.72 -8.33
C ALA A 201 -13.26 11.64 -7.28
N TYR A 202 -12.93 10.38 -7.56
CA TYR A 202 -13.11 9.27 -6.63
C TYR A 202 -12.24 9.44 -5.39
N VAL A 203 -10.92 9.65 -5.57
CA VAL A 203 -9.97 9.77 -4.46
C VAL A 203 -10.27 11.01 -3.61
N GLY A 204 -10.58 12.14 -4.24
CA GLY A 204 -10.98 13.35 -3.55
C GLY A 204 -12.32 13.20 -2.82
N GLY A 205 -13.29 12.57 -3.47
CA GLY A 205 -14.63 12.32 -2.91
C GLY A 205 -14.60 11.36 -1.71
N ILE A 206 -13.91 10.23 -1.82
CA ILE A 206 -13.80 9.28 -0.71
C ILE A 206 -13.05 9.88 0.49
N GLY A 207 -12.10 10.79 0.25
CA GLY A 207 -11.39 11.49 1.31
C GLY A 207 -12.27 12.48 2.10
N LEU A 208 -13.54 12.72 1.70
CA LEU A 208 -14.51 13.48 2.48
C LEU A 208 -15.22 12.62 3.54
N VAL A 209 -15.17 11.31 3.40
CA VAL A 209 -15.70 10.38 4.40
C VAL A 209 -14.77 10.40 5.62
N PRO A 210 -15.30 10.55 6.87
CA PRO A 210 -14.47 10.70 8.07
C PRO A 210 -13.42 9.59 8.25
N ASP A 211 -13.80 8.32 8.09
CA ASP A 211 -12.91 7.17 8.27
C ASP A 211 -11.78 7.16 7.23
N MET A 212 -12.11 7.50 5.97
CA MET A 212 -11.10 7.63 4.91
C MET A 212 -10.21 8.86 5.14
N ALA A 213 -10.75 9.91 5.71
CA ALA A 213 -9.97 11.09 6.10
C ALA A 213 -8.94 10.75 7.19
N ARG A 214 -9.31 9.91 8.15
CA ARG A 214 -8.39 9.38 9.19
C ARG A 214 -7.33 8.47 8.57
N LEU A 215 -7.73 7.54 7.70
CA LEU A 215 -6.80 6.69 6.94
C LEU A 215 -5.76 7.53 6.18
N TYR A 216 -6.18 8.64 5.55
CA TYR A 216 -5.26 9.58 4.90
C TYR A 216 -4.35 10.31 5.88
N GLY A 217 -4.76 10.48 7.13
CA GLY A 217 -3.92 10.97 8.22
C GLY A 217 -2.81 9.97 8.57
N TYR A 218 -3.15 8.71 8.77
CA TYR A 218 -2.18 7.62 8.99
C TYR A 218 -1.22 7.45 7.82
N HIS A 219 -1.67 7.63 6.58
CA HIS A 219 -0.79 7.66 5.42
C HIS A 219 0.19 8.85 5.45
N GLY A 220 -0.24 9.99 5.95
CA GLY A 220 0.66 11.12 6.23
C GLY A 220 1.69 10.79 7.32
N ALA A 221 1.25 10.13 8.40
CA ALA A 221 2.11 9.71 9.50
C ALA A 221 3.19 8.71 9.05
N GLU A 222 2.82 7.75 8.20
CA GLU A 222 3.77 6.82 7.56
C GLU A 222 4.90 7.58 6.87
N HIS A 223 4.56 8.49 5.96
CA HIS A 223 5.55 9.27 5.20
C HIS A 223 6.44 10.13 6.09
N GLN A 224 5.84 10.84 7.05
CA GLN A 224 6.58 11.70 7.98
C GLN A 224 7.55 10.90 8.86
N SER A 225 7.14 9.72 9.33
CA SER A 225 7.98 8.85 10.14
C SER A 225 9.14 8.27 9.33
N ILE A 226 8.91 7.86 8.07
CA ILE A 226 9.98 7.38 7.18
C ILE A 226 10.97 8.52 6.88
N HIS A 227 10.49 9.73 6.60
CA HIS A 227 11.39 10.89 6.40
C HIS A 227 12.23 11.18 7.64
N CYS A 228 11.63 11.19 8.84
CA CYS A 228 12.36 11.37 10.08
C CYS A 228 13.46 10.32 10.25
N PHE A 229 13.14 9.07 9.94
CA PHE A 229 14.08 7.96 9.99
C PHE A 229 15.25 8.14 9.01
N GLU A 230 14.96 8.51 7.78
CA GLU A 230 15.97 8.72 6.71
C GLU A 230 16.91 9.89 6.98
N HIS A 231 16.44 10.88 7.73
CA HIS A 231 17.29 12.01 8.20
C HIS A 231 18.07 11.67 9.47
N GLY A 232 17.99 10.44 10.00
CA GLY A 232 18.74 10.02 11.17
C GLY A 232 18.31 10.69 12.47
N LEU A 233 17.16 11.38 12.50
CA LEU A 233 16.67 12.03 13.72
C LEU A 233 16.05 11.01 14.68
N PRO A 234 16.01 11.33 15.99
CA PRO A 234 15.27 10.52 16.96
C PRO A 234 13.80 10.37 16.53
N LEU A 235 13.31 9.12 16.53
CA LEU A 235 11.93 8.80 16.15
C LEU A 235 10.98 9.21 17.28
N THR A 236 10.59 10.48 17.26
CA THR A 236 9.57 11.07 18.15
C THR A 236 8.50 11.75 17.29
N PRO A 237 7.26 11.86 17.79
CA PRO A 237 6.18 12.55 17.06
C PRO A 237 6.54 13.98 16.67
N GLU A 238 7.21 14.72 17.58
CA GLU A 238 7.60 16.13 17.35
C GLU A 238 8.63 16.26 16.22
N ASN A 239 9.55 15.29 16.07
CA ASN A 239 10.52 15.29 14.99
C ASN A 239 9.88 14.86 13.68
N ALA A 240 9.06 13.81 13.70
CA ALA A 240 8.35 13.33 12.52
C ALA A 240 7.39 14.40 11.95
N ALA A 241 6.68 15.14 12.81
CA ALA A 241 5.77 16.20 12.40
C ALA A 241 6.40 17.34 11.58
N LYS A 242 7.74 17.50 11.67
CA LYS A 242 8.48 18.54 10.92
C LYS A 242 8.63 18.22 9.43
N PHE A 243 8.41 16.95 9.06
CA PHE A 243 8.64 16.48 7.69
C PHE A 243 7.40 16.52 6.81
N SER A 244 7.65 16.51 5.51
CA SER A 244 6.62 16.47 4.49
C SER A 244 5.85 15.15 4.52
N ARG A 245 4.53 15.24 4.31
CA ARG A 245 3.65 14.09 4.09
C ARG A 245 3.73 13.51 2.67
N ILE A 246 4.58 14.07 1.80
CA ILE A 246 4.77 13.62 0.42
C ILE A 246 6.08 12.85 0.34
N HIS A 247 6.03 11.60 -0.15
CA HIS A 247 7.18 10.72 -0.23
C HIS A 247 7.32 10.07 -1.62
N VAL A 248 8.52 10.03 -2.17
CA VAL A 248 8.77 9.58 -3.55
C VAL A 248 8.56 8.08 -3.77
N ARG A 249 8.62 7.24 -2.73
CA ARG A 249 8.48 5.79 -2.81
C ARG A 249 7.10 5.28 -2.40
N CYS A 250 6.11 6.14 -2.37
CA CYS A 250 4.75 5.76 -2.01
C CYS A 250 4.05 4.93 -3.09
N GLY A 251 3.27 3.94 -2.68
CA GLY A 251 2.46 3.10 -3.56
C GLY A 251 1.40 3.86 -4.38
N THR A 252 0.92 5.02 -3.89
CA THR A 252 -0.04 5.85 -4.64
C THR A 252 0.60 6.51 -5.87
N ALA A 253 1.90 6.82 -5.82
CA ALA A 253 2.65 7.26 -7.00
C ALA A 253 2.69 6.18 -8.10
N PHE A 254 2.80 4.90 -7.69
CA PHE A 254 2.71 3.77 -8.61
C PHE A 254 1.34 3.67 -9.30
N LEU A 255 0.23 3.94 -8.59
CA LEU A 255 -1.11 3.95 -9.17
C LEU A 255 -1.21 4.97 -10.32
N VAL A 256 -0.76 6.20 -10.12
CA VAL A 256 -0.78 7.24 -11.16
C VAL A 256 0.12 6.87 -12.33
N MET A 257 1.31 6.33 -12.05
CA MET A 257 2.21 5.85 -13.09
C MET A 257 1.56 4.71 -13.90
N THR A 258 0.80 3.84 -13.25
CA THR A 258 0.06 2.77 -13.94
C THR A 258 -0.97 3.34 -14.92
N VAL A 259 -1.65 4.42 -14.56
CA VAL A 259 -2.55 5.12 -15.49
C VAL A 259 -1.78 5.72 -16.67
N MET A 260 -0.64 6.35 -16.43
CA MET A 260 0.20 6.93 -17.50
C MET A 260 0.72 5.85 -18.46
N VAL A 261 1.20 4.72 -17.93
CA VAL A 261 1.64 3.58 -18.74
C VAL A 261 0.47 2.96 -19.51
N ALA A 262 -0.71 2.87 -18.90
CA ALA A 262 -1.91 2.37 -19.57
C ALA A 262 -2.26 3.22 -20.81
N ILE A 263 -2.13 4.55 -20.71
CA ILE A 263 -2.33 5.45 -21.87
C ILE A 263 -1.41 5.06 -23.03
N VAL A 264 -0.12 4.91 -22.74
CA VAL A 264 0.88 4.54 -23.75
C VAL A 264 0.58 3.19 -24.35
N VAL A 265 0.37 2.16 -23.52
CA VAL A 265 0.07 0.78 -23.98
C VAL A 265 -1.20 0.74 -24.81
N HIS A 266 -2.27 1.39 -24.34
CA HIS A 266 -3.55 1.39 -25.07
C HIS A 266 -3.50 2.17 -26.39
N THR A 267 -2.63 3.18 -26.49
CA THR A 267 -2.44 3.94 -27.73
C THR A 267 -1.62 3.15 -28.75
N LEU A 268 -0.62 2.40 -28.28
CA LEU A 268 0.25 1.60 -29.15
C LEU A 268 -0.42 0.31 -29.66
N VAL A 269 -1.35 -0.26 -28.90
CA VAL A 269 -2.05 -1.50 -29.29
C VAL A 269 -3.26 -1.17 -30.16
N PRO A 270 -3.31 -1.61 -31.43
CA PRO A 270 -4.33 -1.20 -32.38
C PRO A 270 -5.65 -1.99 -32.23
N VAL A 271 -6.27 -1.89 -31.03
CA VAL A 271 -7.53 -2.61 -30.71
C VAL A 271 -8.67 -2.22 -31.65
N GLY A 272 -8.70 -0.93 -32.07
CA GLY A 272 -9.68 -0.46 -33.06
C GLY A 272 -9.57 -1.20 -34.39
N ALA A 273 -8.34 -1.32 -34.92
CA ALA A 273 -8.08 -2.02 -36.17
C ALA A 273 -8.41 -3.54 -36.08
N TRP A 274 -8.16 -4.15 -34.93
CA TRP A 274 -8.53 -5.55 -34.68
C TRP A 274 -10.06 -5.72 -34.68
N ALA A 275 -10.79 -4.81 -34.03
CA ALA A 275 -12.26 -4.83 -34.04
C ALA A 275 -12.83 -4.61 -35.44
N ASP A 276 -12.23 -3.72 -36.26
CA ASP A 276 -12.58 -3.48 -37.64
C ASP A 276 -12.37 -4.76 -38.50
N GLY A 277 -11.19 -5.39 -38.35
CA GLY A 277 -10.85 -6.64 -39.06
C GLY A 277 -11.77 -7.82 -38.72
N LEU A 278 -12.35 -7.83 -37.50
CA LEU A 278 -13.33 -8.82 -37.07
C LEU A 278 -14.77 -8.44 -37.44
N GLY A 279 -15.01 -7.30 -38.10
CA GLY A 279 -16.33 -6.82 -38.47
C GLY A 279 -17.24 -6.49 -37.27
N LEU A 280 -16.67 -6.18 -36.13
CA LEU A 280 -17.42 -5.91 -34.91
C LEU A 280 -18.02 -4.51 -34.93
N ALA A 281 -19.32 -4.40 -34.62
CA ALA A 281 -20.04 -3.14 -34.52
C ALA A 281 -20.94 -3.11 -33.27
N GLY A 282 -21.36 -1.93 -32.85
CA GLY A 282 -22.27 -1.75 -31.70
C GLY A 282 -21.77 -2.36 -30.38
N ILE A 283 -22.65 -3.05 -29.67
CA ILE A 283 -22.37 -3.67 -28.36
C ILE A 283 -21.22 -4.67 -28.42
N PRO A 284 -21.14 -5.63 -29.36
CA PRO A 284 -20.02 -6.56 -29.48
C PRO A 284 -18.65 -5.86 -29.56
N ARG A 285 -18.55 -4.74 -30.28
CA ARG A 285 -17.35 -3.93 -30.36
C ARG A 285 -16.97 -3.36 -29.00
N SER A 286 -17.92 -2.77 -28.29
CA SER A 286 -17.68 -2.20 -26.96
C SER A 286 -17.22 -3.27 -25.96
N ILE A 287 -17.82 -4.46 -26.00
CA ILE A 287 -17.39 -5.61 -25.18
C ILE A 287 -15.96 -6.03 -25.55
N PHE A 288 -15.62 -6.09 -26.82
CA PHE A 288 -14.27 -6.45 -27.27
C PHE A 288 -13.23 -5.44 -26.79
N VAL A 289 -13.50 -4.13 -26.93
CA VAL A 289 -12.63 -3.06 -26.43
C VAL A 289 -12.46 -3.18 -24.90
N PHE A 290 -13.56 -3.36 -24.18
CA PHE A 290 -13.52 -3.52 -22.71
C PHE A 290 -12.70 -4.76 -22.30
N ALA A 291 -12.96 -5.92 -22.91
CA ALA A 291 -12.23 -7.15 -22.63
C ALA A 291 -10.73 -7.01 -22.93
N SER A 292 -10.37 -6.32 -24.02
CA SER A 292 -8.97 -6.06 -24.36
C SER A 292 -8.26 -5.19 -23.32
N ARG A 293 -8.95 -4.19 -22.71
CA ARG A 293 -8.41 -3.36 -21.62
C ARG A 293 -8.09 -4.22 -20.39
N ILE A 294 -8.98 -5.15 -20.05
CA ILE A 294 -8.75 -6.09 -18.92
C ILE A 294 -7.58 -7.01 -19.24
N ALA A 295 -7.54 -7.60 -20.44
CA ALA A 295 -6.47 -8.50 -20.83
C ALA A 295 -5.08 -7.84 -20.83
N MET A 296 -5.00 -6.52 -20.99
CA MET A 296 -3.76 -5.76 -20.93
C MET A 296 -3.34 -5.35 -19.51
N LEU A 297 -4.18 -5.49 -18.48
CA LEU A 297 -3.84 -5.08 -17.11
C LEU A 297 -2.52 -5.70 -16.59
N PRO A 298 -2.23 -7.00 -16.78
CA PRO A 298 -0.95 -7.55 -16.35
C PRO A 298 0.26 -6.92 -17.05
N LEU A 299 0.15 -6.63 -18.34
CA LEU A 299 1.19 -5.95 -19.10
C LEU A 299 1.42 -4.52 -18.58
N VAL A 300 0.34 -3.79 -18.36
CA VAL A 300 0.39 -2.41 -17.82
C VAL A 300 1.01 -2.42 -16.42
N ALA A 301 0.59 -3.32 -15.54
CA ALA A 301 1.12 -3.43 -14.17
C ALA A 301 2.62 -3.80 -14.17
N GLY A 302 3.00 -4.78 -14.98
CA GLY A 302 4.40 -5.19 -15.13
C GLY A 302 5.29 -4.06 -15.66
N LEU A 303 4.86 -3.35 -16.69
CA LEU A 303 5.60 -2.24 -17.28
C LEU A 303 5.68 -1.04 -16.32
N SER A 304 4.60 -0.74 -15.60
CA SER A 304 4.59 0.32 -14.57
C SER A 304 5.61 0.04 -13.47
N TYR A 305 5.73 -1.22 -13.05
CA TYR A 305 6.74 -1.63 -12.08
C TYR A 305 8.16 -1.43 -12.61
N GLU A 306 8.42 -1.83 -13.85
CA GLU A 306 9.75 -1.64 -14.47
C GLU A 306 10.13 -0.15 -14.56
N VAL A 307 9.18 0.70 -14.93
CA VAL A 307 9.39 2.15 -15.02
C VAL A 307 9.56 2.77 -13.63
N THR A 308 8.66 2.49 -12.69
CA THR A 308 8.63 3.18 -11.39
C THR A 308 9.70 2.65 -10.44
N VAL A 309 9.83 1.33 -10.31
CA VAL A 309 10.70 0.73 -9.29
C VAL A 309 12.10 0.54 -9.83
N LYS A 310 12.26 0.06 -11.07
CA LYS A 310 13.58 -0.25 -11.63
C LYS A 310 14.25 0.97 -12.25
N TRP A 311 13.60 1.63 -13.22
CA TRP A 311 14.21 2.77 -13.89
C TRP A 311 14.25 4.02 -12.99
N ALA A 312 13.13 4.44 -12.44
CA ALA A 312 13.07 5.62 -11.60
C ALA A 312 13.81 5.42 -10.27
N GLY A 313 13.69 4.25 -9.64
CA GLY A 313 14.42 3.92 -8.42
C GLY A 313 15.95 3.86 -8.60
N SER A 314 16.44 3.56 -9.82
CA SER A 314 17.86 3.55 -10.14
C SER A 314 18.44 4.93 -10.53
N HIS A 315 17.56 5.90 -10.84
CA HIS A 315 17.99 7.22 -11.35
C HIS A 315 17.21 8.35 -10.66
N PRO A 316 17.27 8.47 -9.32
CA PRO A 316 16.42 9.42 -8.55
C PRO A 316 16.70 10.89 -8.94
N ASP A 317 17.90 11.22 -9.36
CA ASP A 317 18.29 12.59 -9.71
C ASP A 317 18.01 12.98 -11.16
N ASN A 318 17.59 12.02 -12.00
CA ASN A 318 17.31 12.30 -13.40
C ASN A 318 16.07 13.22 -13.52
N PRO A 319 16.17 14.35 -14.24
CA PRO A 319 15.06 15.29 -14.40
C PRO A 319 13.84 14.65 -15.08
N LEU A 320 14.03 13.70 -15.98
CA LEU A 320 12.93 12.96 -16.62
C LEU A 320 12.17 12.09 -15.60
N VAL A 321 12.87 11.50 -14.64
CA VAL A 321 12.26 10.76 -13.54
C VAL A 321 11.43 11.69 -12.66
N LYS A 322 11.97 12.86 -12.30
CA LYS A 322 11.25 13.86 -11.50
C LYS A 322 9.96 14.32 -12.19
N ILE A 323 10.02 14.56 -13.51
CA ILE A 323 8.85 14.92 -14.31
C ILE A 323 7.84 13.77 -14.37
N ALA A 324 8.30 12.54 -14.61
CA ALA A 324 7.43 11.36 -14.70
C ALA A 324 6.73 11.05 -13.36
N LEU A 325 7.42 11.21 -12.24
CA LEU A 325 6.84 10.97 -10.90
C LEU A 325 5.98 12.12 -10.38
N TRP A 326 6.12 13.33 -10.96
CA TRP A 326 5.42 14.53 -10.49
C TRP A 326 3.89 14.37 -10.37
N PRO A 327 3.16 13.77 -11.33
CA PRO A 327 1.71 13.56 -11.19
C PRO A 327 1.36 12.68 -9.99
N GLY A 328 2.17 11.64 -9.72
CA GLY A 328 2.02 10.77 -8.57
C GLY A 328 2.22 11.51 -7.24
N LEU A 329 3.24 12.38 -7.17
CA LEU A 329 3.49 13.22 -5.99
C LEU A 329 2.34 14.23 -5.76
N MET A 330 1.77 14.77 -6.85
CA MET A 330 0.61 15.67 -6.72
C MET A 330 -0.63 14.93 -6.20
N MET A 331 -0.84 13.67 -6.62
CA MET A 331 -1.94 12.85 -6.12
C MET A 331 -1.83 12.60 -4.61
N GLN A 332 -0.62 12.48 -4.07
CA GLN A 332 -0.43 12.30 -2.62
C GLN A 332 -0.98 13.47 -1.80
N LYS A 333 -1.08 14.68 -2.35
CA LYS A 333 -1.75 15.80 -1.67
C LYS A 333 -3.22 15.54 -1.39
N LEU A 334 -3.86 14.67 -2.19
CA LEU A 334 -5.25 14.25 -1.99
C LEU A 334 -5.35 13.01 -1.09
N THR A 335 -4.37 12.10 -1.16
CA THR A 335 -4.38 10.81 -0.43
C THR A 335 -3.66 10.85 0.90
N THR A 336 -3.09 11.99 1.30
CA THR A 336 -2.46 12.20 2.61
C THR A 336 -3.04 13.42 3.30
N ARG A 337 -3.16 13.35 4.62
CA ARG A 337 -3.52 14.49 5.48
C ARG A 337 -2.44 14.70 6.53
N THR A 338 -2.49 15.86 7.20
CA THR A 338 -1.62 16.13 8.35
C THR A 338 -1.97 15.13 9.44
N ALA A 339 -0.96 14.39 9.90
CA ALA A 339 -1.09 13.44 10.98
C ALA A 339 -1.21 14.16 12.33
N ASP A 340 -2.01 13.62 13.23
CA ASP A 340 -1.97 13.97 14.63
C ASP A 340 -0.85 13.22 15.37
N GLU A 341 -0.62 13.57 16.62
CA GLU A 341 0.44 12.97 17.44
C GLU A 341 0.23 11.46 17.63
N GLY A 342 -1.01 11.04 17.87
CA GLY A 342 -1.34 9.64 18.05
C GLY A 342 -1.11 8.80 16.78
N MET A 343 -1.38 9.35 15.59
CA MET A 343 -1.07 8.70 14.32
C MET A 343 0.43 8.53 14.11
N LEU A 344 1.22 9.55 14.49
CA LEU A 344 2.69 9.50 14.43
C LEU A 344 3.26 8.46 15.39
N GLU A 345 2.71 8.33 16.60
CA GLU A 345 3.11 7.30 17.55
C GLU A 345 2.93 5.89 16.97
N CYS A 346 1.78 5.59 16.36
CA CYS A 346 1.54 4.30 15.69
C CYS A 346 2.55 4.05 14.57
N ALA A 347 2.76 5.03 13.68
CA ALA A 347 3.70 4.90 12.58
C ALA A 347 5.14 4.66 13.07
N ILE A 348 5.55 5.37 14.13
CA ILE A 348 6.86 5.22 14.75
C ILE A 348 7.00 3.86 15.45
N ALA A 349 5.93 3.35 16.08
CA ALA A 349 5.93 2.03 16.72
C ALA A 349 6.19 0.92 15.67
N ALA A 350 5.42 0.89 14.58
CA ALA A 350 5.62 -0.07 13.50
C ALA A 350 7.02 0.05 12.87
N LEU A 351 7.50 1.28 12.65
CA LEU A 351 8.82 1.53 12.06
C LEU A 351 9.96 1.03 12.94
N LYS A 352 9.88 1.24 14.25
CA LYS A 352 10.89 0.77 15.22
C LYS A 352 11.02 -0.75 15.21
N LEU A 353 9.90 -1.48 15.15
CA LEU A 353 9.92 -2.95 15.11
C LEU A 353 10.67 -3.44 13.87
N VAL A 354 10.35 -2.91 12.69
CA VAL A 354 11.02 -3.29 11.45
C VAL A 354 12.51 -2.93 11.48
N ASP A 355 12.87 -1.74 11.98
CA ASP A 355 14.28 -1.31 12.10
C ASP A 355 15.08 -2.19 13.07
N GLU A 356 14.50 -2.55 14.22
CA GLU A 356 15.13 -3.44 15.19
C GLU A 356 15.39 -4.83 14.62
N HIS A 357 14.43 -5.37 13.86
CA HIS A 357 14.59 -6.66 13.18
C HIS A 357 15.71 -6.60 12.13
N GLU A 358 15.71 -5.59 11.25
CA GLU A 358 16.75 -5.43 10.22
C GLU A 358 18.17 -5.22 10.83
N ARG A 359 18.26 -4.61 12.00
CA ARG A 359 19.54 -4.47 12.72
C ARG A 359 20.05 -5.77 13.33
N LYS A 360 19.15 -6.63 13.83
CA LYS A 360 19.51 -7.96 14.37
C LYS A 360 19.95 -8.92 13.26
N ALA A 361 19.45 -8.74 12.03
CA ALA A 361 19.76 -9.57 10.86
C ALA A 361 21.10 -9.18 10.18
N ARG A 362 21.71 -8.06 10.53
CA ARG A 362 23.03 -7.59 10.06
C ARG A 362 24.15 -8.06 10.95
#